data_85dc64433e5363ba1b973c472381d9da
#
_entry.id   85dc64433e5363ba1b973c472381d9da
#
_cell.length_a   1.000
_cell.length_b   1.000
_cell.length_c   1.000
_cell.angle_alpha   90.00
_cell.angle_beta   90.00
_cell.angle_gamma   90.00
#
_symmetry.space_group_name_H-M   'P 1'
#
loop_
_entity.id
_entity.type
_entity.pdbx_description
1 polymer ?
#
loop_
_entity_poly.entity_id
_entity_poly.type
_entity_poly.pdbx_seq_one_letter_code
_entity_poly.pdbx_strand_id
1 'polypeptide(L)' 'MLDKLQKIYNDVAGREDLILTPKTKLNDLELSSLGLIHLILEIEDVFDLAIDNRSLARFKTVKDVVRYLEKATGE' A
#
# COMPACT_ATOMS: atom_id res chain seq x y z
N MET A 1 11.44 -0.44 -2.90
CA MET A 1 10.20 -0.54 -2.10
C MET A 1 8.95 -0.24 -2.94
N LEU A 2 8.94 0.84 -3.68
CA LEU A 2 7.79 1.20 -4.53
C LEU A 2 7.45 0.11 -5.55
N ASP A 3 8.45 -0.55 -6.11
CA ASP A 3 8.25 -1.65 -7.06
C ASP A 3 7.43 -2.79 -6.47
N LYS A 4 7.74 -3.16 -5.24
CA LYS A 4 7.03 -4.24 -4.54
C LYS A 4 5.58 -3.84 -4.28
N LEU A 5 5.38 -2.59 -3.89
CA LEU A 5 4.05 -2.07 -3.63
C LEU A 5 3.22 -2.01 -4.91
N GLN A 6 3.84 -1.61 -6.02
CA GLN A 6 3.18 -1.59 -7.32
C GLN A 6 2.68 -2.99 -7.71
N LYS A 7 3.51 -4.00 -7.52
CA LYS A 7 3.14 -5.37 -7.84
C LYS A 7 1.97 -5.85 -6.99
N ILE A 8 2.02 -5.56 -5.69
CA ILE A 8 0.93 -5.92 -4.78
C ILE A 8 -0.37 -5.24 -5.22
N TYR A 9 -0.29 -3.95 -5.54
CA TYR A 9 -1.47 -3.21 -6.00
C TYR A 9 -2.05 -3.82 -7.28
N ASN A 10 -1.19 -4.14 -8.24
CA ASN A 10 -1.63 -4.74 -9.51
C ASN A 10 -2.38 -6.05 -9.27
N ASP A 11 -1.86 -6.87 -8.37
CA ASP A 11 -2.49 -8.16 -8.05
C ASP A 11 -3.85 -7.96 -7.36
N VAL A 12 -3.93 -7.06 -6.42
CA VAL A 12 -5.16 -6.80 -5.66
C VAL A 12 -6.22 -6.13 -6.56
N ALA A 13 -5.81 -5.15 -7.34
CA ALA A 13 -6.72 -4.38 -8.19
C ALA A 13 -7.08 -5.11 -9.48
N GLY A 14 -6.30 -6.10 -9.88
CA GLY A 14 -6.52 -6.82 -11.13
C GLY A 14 -6.26 -5.96 -12.35
N ARG A 15 -5.32 -5.01 -12.26
CA ARG A 15 -4.99 -4.10 -13.36
C ARG A 15 -3.53 -3.70 -13.30
N GLU A 16 -2.99 -3.25 -14.43
CA GLU A 16 -1.58 -2.86 -14.54
C GLU A 16 -1.39 -1.45 -15.12
N ASP A 17 -2.48 -0.75 -15.40
CA ASP A 17 -2.44 0.55 -16.09
C ASP A 17 -2.28 1.74 -15.14
N LEU A 18 -2.51 1.55 -13.83
CA LEU A 18 -2.36 2.62 -12.86
C LEU A 18 -0.97 2.55 -12.23
N ILE A 19 -0.14 3.53 -12.51
CA ILE A 19 1.24 3.58 -12.02
C ILE A 19 1.29 4.38 -10.72
N LEU A 20 1.77 3.73 -9.66
CA LEU A 20 1.93 4.37 -8.37
C LEU A 20 3.11 5.32 -8.37
N THR A 21 2.94 6.47 -7.76
CA THR A 21 4.01 7.41 -7.48
C THR A 21 3.97 7.75 -6.00
N PRO A 22 5.05 8.29 -5.42
CA PRO A 22 5.01 8.70 -4.01
C PRO A 22 3.89 9.70 -3.70
N LYS A 23 3.49 10.49 -4.67
CA LYS A 23 2.45 11.50 -4.51
C LYS A 23 1.03 10.98 -4.73
N THR A 24 0.89 9.74 -5.23
CA THR A 24 -0.43 9.16 -5.47
C THR A 24 -1.19 9.05 -4.15
N LYS A 25 -2.40 9.58 -4.14
CA LYS A 25 -3.26 9.47 -2.94
C LYS A 25 -3.92 8.11 -2.90
N LEU A 26 -4.05 7.55 -1.71
CA LEU A 26 -4.70 6.26 -1.55
C LEU A 26 -6.15 6.29 -2.04
N ASN A 27 -6.83 7.44 -1.89
CA ASN A 27 -8.19 7.61 -2.40
C ASN A 27 -8.27 7.58 -3.92
N ASP A 28 -7.14 7.78 -4.61
CA ASP A 28 -7.08 7.80 -6.08
C ASP A 28 -6.69 6.44 -6.67
N LEU A 29 -6.58 5.41 -5.83
CA LEU A 29 -6.23 4.07 -6.29
C LEU A 29 -7.39 3.34 -6.97
N GLU A 30 -8.56 3.95 -7.02
CA GLU A 30 -9.75 3.37 -7.65
C GLU A 30 -10.13 2.02 -7.03
N LEU A 31 -9.96 1.91 -5.71
CA LEU A 31 -10.34 0.74 -4.94
C LEU A 31 -11.51 1.08 -4.04
N SER A 32 -12.43 0.13 -3.87
CA SER A 32 -13.49 0.25 -2.87
C SER A 32 -12.87 0.14 -1.46
N SER A 33 -13.66 0.39 -0.44
CA SER A 33 -13.21 0.20 0.95
C SER A 33 -12.71 -1.23 1.18
N LEU A 34 -13.42 -2.20 0.63
CA LEU A 34 -13.01 -3.61 0.74
C LEU A 34 -11.69 -3.85 -0.01
N GLY A 35 -11.53 -3.22 -1.18
CA GLY A 35 -10.30 -3.32 -1.95
C GLY A 35 -9.10 -2.74 -1.19
N LEU A 36 -9.30 -1.62 -0.50
CA LEU A 36 -8.23 -1.03 0.33
C LEU A 36 -7.87 -1.96 1.49
N ILE A 37 -8.86 -2.60 2.11
CA ILE A 37 -8.60 -3.57 3.17
C ILE A 37 -7.80 -4.75 2.62
N HIS A 38 -8.17 -5.26 1.44
CA HIS A 38 -7.43 -6.34 0.79
C HIS A 38 -5.99 -5.93 0.50
N LEU A 39 -5.78 -4.68 0.04
CA LEU A 39 -4.44 -4.18 -0.24
C LEU A 39 -3.59 -4.18 1.02
N ILE A 40 -4.13 -3.68 2.13
CA ILE A 40 -3.42 -3.64 3.40
C ILE A 40 -3.08 -5.05 3.90
N LEU A 41 -4.04 -5.97 3.83
CA LEU A 41 -3.80 -7.35 4.26
C LEU A 41 -2.72 -8.02 3.42
N GLU A 42 -2.71 -7.78 2.12
CA GLU A 42 -1.70 -8.34 1.22
C GLU A 42 -0.33 -7.75 1.52
N ILE A 43 -0.25 -6.45 1.80
CA ILE A 43 1.00 -5.81 2.21
C ILE A 43 1.53 -6.45 3.49
N GLU A 44 0.67 -6.65 4.48
CA GLU A 44 1.06 -7.29 5.74
C GLU A 44 1.59 -8.68 5.52
N ASP A 45 0.97 -9.43 4.62
CA ASP A 45 1.38 -10.79 4.31
C ASP A 45 2.73 -10.82 3.60
N VAL A 46 2.90 -10.02 2.55
CA VAL A 46 4.13 -9.99 1.75
C VAL A 46 5.32 -9.53 2.58
N PHE A 47 5.15 -8.55 3.44
CA PHE A 47 6.23 -8.01 4.25
C PHE A 47 6.34 -8.65 5.64
N ASP A 48 5.45 -9.60 5.94
CA ASP A 48 5.42 -10.33 7.20
C ASP A 48 5.41 -9.39 8.41
N LEU A 49 4.46 -8.47 8.41
CA LEU A 49 4.32 -7.51 9.51
C LEU A 49 2.84 -7.16 9.72
N ALA A 50 2.54 -6.56 10.85
CA ALA A 50 1.20 -6.07 11.16
C ALA A 50 1.25 -4.54 11.24
N ILE A 51 0.32 -3.89 10.53
CA ILE A 51 0.23 -2.43 10.53
C ILE A 51 -0.86 -2.05 11.54
N ASP A 52 -0.49 -1.27 12.55
CA ASP A 52 -1.43 -0.86 13.59
C ASP A 52 -2.44 0.17 13.05
N ASN A 53 -3.60 0.23 13.70
CA ASN A 53 -4.68 1.11 13.27
C ASN A 53 -4.30 2.58 13.28
N ARG A 54 -3.43 2.98 14.22
CA ARG A 54 -2.98 4.37 14.31
C ARG A 54 -2.18 4.76 13.08
N SER A 55 -1.30 3.88 12.61
CA SER A 55 -0.51 4.13 11.41
C SER A 55 -1.41 4.14 10.17
N LEU A 56 -2.35 3.20 10.09
CA LEU A 56 -3.30 3.15 8.97
C LEU A 56 -4.08 4.46 8.84
N ALA A 57 -4.51 5.04 9.96
CA ALA A 57 -5.26 6.28 9.96
C ALA A 57 -4.46 7.47 9.43
N ARG A 58 -3.14 7.38 9.45
CA ARG A 58 -2.24 8.45 8.98
C ARG A 58 -1.87 8.33 7.52
N PHE A 59 -2.13 7.19 6.90
CA PHE A 59 -1.77 6.96 5.50
C PHE A 59 -2.69 7.76 4.59
N LYS A 60 -2.13 8.68 3.82
CA LYS A 60 -2.86 9.49 2.84
C LYS A 60 -2.34 9.28 1.44
N THR A 61 -1.02 9.08 1.30
CA THR A 61 -0.36 8.89 0.01
C THR A 61 0.44 7.60 0.00
N VAL A 62 0.82 7.18 -1.20
CA VAL A 62 1.70 6.01 -1.37
C VAL A 62 3.02 6.23 -0.62
N LYS A 63 3.53 7.46 -0.61
CA LYS A 63 4.74 7.81 0.12
C LYS A 63 4.65 7.46 1.60
N ASP A 64 3.50 7.69 2.23
CA ASP A 64 3.30 7.38 3.64
C ASP A 64 3.45 5.88 3.89
N VAL A 65 2.88 5.08 3.01
CA VAL A 65 2.96 3.62 3.10
C VAL A 65 4.40 3.15 2.89
N VAL A 66 5.07 3.68 1.86
CA VAL A 66 6.45 3.32 1.54
C VAL A 66 7.37 3.64 2.73
N ARG A 67 7.23 4.82 3.31
CA ARG A 67 8.04 5.22 4.47
C ARG A 67 7.83 4.30 5.66
N TYR A 68 6.58 3.95 5.92
CA TYR A 68 6.27 3.02 7.00
C TYR A 68 6.93 1.67 6.77
N LEU A 69 6.81 1.14 5.56
CA LEU A 69 7.38 -0.16 5.23
C LEU A 69 8.90 -0.16 5.28
N GLU A 70 9.54 0.89 4.76
CA GLU A 70 10.99 1.00 4.81
C GLU A 70 11.50 1.01 6.25
N LYS A 71 10.83 1.76 7.10
CA LYS A 71 11.20 1.85 8.52
C LYS A 71 10.97 0.51 9.24
N ALA A 72 9.85 -0.14 8.94
CA ALA A 72 9.49 -1.40 9.59
C ALA A 72 10.36 -2.56 9.14
N THR A 73 10.82 -2.57 7.90
CA THR A 73 11.63 -3.65 7.33
C THR A 73 13.14 -3.37 7.36
N GLY A 74 13.53 -2.15 7.68
CA GLY A 74 14.94 -1.76 7.69
C GLY A 74 15.52 -1.48 6.30
N GLU A 75 14.68 -1.36 5.30
CA GLU A 75 15.14 -1.04 3.92
C GLU A 75 15.32 0.49 3.71
#